data_ca0f19980b1473bb1aec2997afa11c23
#
_entry.id   ca0f19980b1473bb1aec2997afa11c23
#
_cell.length_a   1.000
_cell.length_b   1.000
_cell.length_c   1.000
_cell.angle_alpha   90.00
_cell.angle_beta   90.00
_cell.angle_gamma   90.00
#
_symmetry.space_group_name_H-M   'P 1'
#
loop_
_entity.id
_entity.type
_entity.pdbx_description
1 polymer ?
#
loop_
_entity_poly.entity_id
_entity_poly.type
_entity_poly.pdbx_seq_one_letter_code
_entity_poly.pdbx_strand_id
1 'polypeptide(L)' 'MMENITIKLLLKSTDGTVLFIEFIQDGRTKILSYDNFIARYGAETIKDLK' A
#
# COMPACT_ATOMS: atom_id res chain seq x y z
N MET A 1 -12.68 8.39 10.23
CA MET A 1 -12.27 9.24 9.11
C MET A 1 -11.31 8.49 8.22
N MET A 2 -11.51 8.57 6.94
CA MET A 2 -10.68 7.83 6.00
C MET A 2 -9.38 8.55 5.73
N GLU A 3 -8.32 7.76 5.61
CA GLU A 3 -7.04 8.29 5.19
C GLU A 3 -7.09 8.63 3.71
N ASN A 4 -6.46 9.71 3.33
CA ASN A 4 -6.39 10.09 1.94
C ASN A 4 -5.14 9.53 1.32
N ILE A 5 -5.21 8.27 0.90
CA ILE A 5 -4.06 7.52 0.43
C ILE A 5 -4.24 7.18 -1.04
N THR A 6 -3.21 7.42 -1.82
CA THR A 6 -3.16 7.02 -3.22
C THR A 6 -2.04 6.01 -3.41
N ILE A 7 -2.37 4.81 -3.85
CA ILE A 7 -1.35 3.79 -4.10
C ILE A 7 -0.63 4.12 -5.39
N LYS A 8 0.69 4.19 -5.30
CA LYS A 8 1.50 4.54 -6.45
C LYS A 8 2.09 3.31 -7.12
N LEU A 9 2.56 2.37 -6.32
CA LEU A 9 3.25 1.20 -6.86
C LEU A 9 3.19 0.06 -5.86
N LEU A 10 3.00 -1.14 -6.37
CA LEU A 10 3.11 -2.34 -5.56
C LEU A 10 4.37 -3.08 -5.99
N LEU A 11 5.31 -3.21 -5.07
CA LEU A 11 6.56 -3.92 -5.34
C LEU A 11 6.34 -5.39 -5.02
N LYS A 12 6.50 -6.24 -6.01
CA LYS A 12 6.19 -7.65 -5.90
C LYS A 12 7.42 -8.51 -6.10
N SER A 13 7.38 -9.70 -5.52
CA SER A 13 8.39 -10.70 -5.79
C SER A 13 8.09 -11.38 -7.13
N THR A 14 8.96 -12.30 -7.52
CA THR A 14 8.79 -13.00 -8.79
C THR A 14 7.54 -13.88 -8.82
N ASP A 15 7.05 -14.28 -7.65
CA ASP A 15 5.85 -15.12 -7.59
C ASP A 15 4.56 -14.30 -7.47
N GLY A 16 4.68 -12.97 -7.52
CA GLY A 16 3.51 -12.11 -7.46
C GLY A 16 3.12 -11.68 -6.06
N THR A 17 3.88 -12.06 -5.05
CA THR A 17 3.59 -11.65 -3.68
C THR A 17 3.99 -10.19 -3.49
N VAL A 18 3.08 -9.38 -2.95
CA VAL A 18 3.37 -7.98 -2.67
C VAL A 18 4.30 -7.90 -1.47
N LEU A 19 5.46 -7.27 -1.67
CA LEU A 19 6.46 -7.12 -0.62
C LEU A 19 6.40 -5.75 0.02
N PHE A 20 6.26 -4.71 -0.79
CA PHE A 20 6.22 -3.33 -0.32
C PHE A 20 5.15 -2.58 -1.08
N ILE A 21 4.64 -1.53 -0.45
CA ILE A 21 3.65 -0.67 -1.07
C ILE A 21 4.16 0.76 -1.03
N GLU A 22 4.26 1.39 -2.19
CA GLU A 22 4.60 2.80 -2.29
C GLU A 22 3.31 3.58 -2.49
N PHE A 23 3.09 4.58 -1.66
CA PHE A 23 1.84 5.32 -1.69
C PHE A 23 2.08 6.78 -1.34
N ILE A 24 1.10 7.59 -1.66
CA ILE A 24 1.13 9.02 -1.36
C ILE A 24 0.07 9.29 -0.32
N GLN A 25 0.48 9.95 0.76
CA GLN A 25 -0.42 10.36 1.83
C GLN A 25 -0.13 11.82 2.16
N ASP A 26 -1.15 12.66 2.07
CA ASP A 26 -1.01 14.08 2.37
C ASP A 26 0.10 14.74 1.55
N GLY A 27 0.21 14.34 0.29
CA GLY A 27 1.19 14.90 -0.61
C GLY A 27 2.60 14.37 -0.43
N ARG A 28 2.78 13.36 0.41
CA ARG A 28 4.09 12.78 0.69
C ARG A 28 4.14 11.34 0.24
N THR A 29 5.24 10.98 -0.42
CA THR A 29 5.46 9.60 -0.84
C THR A 29 6.05 8.80 0.30
N LYS A 30 5.45 7.64 0.58
CA LYS A 30 5.90 6.76 1.64
C LYS A 30 5.97 5.33 1.12
N ILE A 31 6.82 4.54 1.75
CA ILE A 31 6.94 3.11 1.43
C ILE A 31 6.84 2.33 2.73
N LEU A 32 5.97 1.32 2.76
CA LEU A 32 5.85 0.40 3.87
C LEU A 32 5.88 -1.01 3.36
N SER A 33 6.35 -1.93 4.20
CA SER A 33 6.21 -3.34 3.87
C SER A 33 4.73 -3.68 3.84
N TYR A 34 4.40 -4.76 3.12
CA TYR A 34 3.02 -5.18 3.00
C TYR A 34 2.37 -5.39 4.36
N ASP A 35 3.05 -6.12 5.24
CA ASP A 35 2.50 -6.41 6.56
C ASP A 35 2.25 -5.14 7.36
N ASN A 36 3.18 -4.21 7.32
CA ASN A 36 3.02 -2.96 8.04
C ASN A 36 1.88 -2.11 7.47
N PHE A 37 1.77 -2.10 6.15
CA PHE A 37 0.70 -1.34 5.51
C PHE A 37 -0.66 -1.90 5.90
N ILE A 38 -0.81 -3.22 5.86
CA ILE A 38 -2.07 -3.85 6.21
C ILE A 38 -2.41 -3.61 7.68
N ALA A 39 -1.40 -3.67 8.54
CA ALA A 39 -1.64 -3.45 9.97
C ALA A 39 -2.11 -2.02 10.25
N ARG A 40 -1.66 -1.05 9.48
CA ARG A 40 -2.03 0.34 9.71
C ARG A 40 -3.33 0.74 9.03
N TYR A 41 -3.51 0.31 7.80
CA TYR A 41 -4.59 0.83 6.96
C TYR A 41 -5.61 -0.23 6.59
N GLY A 42 -5.30 -1.50 6.79
CA GLY A 42 -6.21 -2.58 6.49
C GLY A 42 -6.09 -3.04 5.05
N ALA A 43 -6.42 -4.33 4.84
CA ALA A 43 -6.31 -4.92 3.52
C ALA A 43 -7.28 -4.28 2.52
N GLU A 44 -8.34 -3.68 3.01
CA GLU A 44 -9.35 -3.10 2.14
C GLU A 44 -8.83 -1.91 1.34
N THR A 45 -7.77 -1.27 1.84
CA THR A 45 -7.21 -0.12 1.15
C THR A 45 -6.68 -0.51 -0.23
N ILE A 46 -6.16 -1.73 -0.37
CA ILE A 46 -5.62 -2.20 -1.63
C ILE A 46 -6.46 -3.30 -2.27
N LYS A 47 -7.57 -3.65 -1.65
CA LYS A 47 -8.43 -4.71 -2.16
C LYS A 47 -9.01 -4.37 -3.52
N ASP A 48 -9.32 -3.11 -3.74
CA ASP A 48 -9.92 -2.67 -4.99
C ASP A 48 -8.91 -2.48 -6.10
N LEU A 49 -7.64 -2.62 -5.81
CA LEU A 49 -6.60 -2.51 -6.84
C LEU A 49 -6.51 -3.81 -7.60
N LYS A 50 -6.53 -3.72 -8.89
CA LYS A 50 -6.50 -4.90 -9.77
C LYS A 50 -5.21 -4.91 -10.55
#